data_9a05119b1e98dcfa4ac8ae846bd9b3af
#
_entry.id   9a05119b1e98dcfa4ac8ae846bd9b3af
#
_cell.length_a   1.000
_cell.length_b   1.000
_cell.length_c   1.000
_cell.angle_alpha   90.00
_cell.angle_beta   90.00
_cell.angle_gamma   90.00
#
_symmetry.space_group_name_H-M   'P 1'
#
loop_
_entity.id
_entity.type
_entity.pdbx_description
1 polymer ?
#
loop_
_entity_poly.entity_id
_entity_poly.type
_entity_poly.pdbx_seq_one_letter_code
_entity_poly.pdbx_strand_id
1 'polypeptide(L)'
;MTDLRLRKRHRLRQKEIRHIAGQIDQVLGTKSFSEGDIVDQAEGPEYDVVFVDGKVLAFLPGGVPFLTVRGFLKYGASKRFVTVDMGAVKFVANGADVMGPGIVGFDPSISEGDLVWIRDVRNLRPLAVGRALVSSEALGRKEKGKAVASVHRVGDRLWMVDEPKEEETEEEVDPEEGGEDAPE
;
A
#
# COMPACT_ATOMS: atom_id res chain seq x y z
N MET A 1 -2.72 -17.17 -0.87
CA MET A 1 -2.09 -16.00 -1.55
C MET A 1 -0.60 -16.27 -1.67
N THR A 2 -0.07 -16.26 -2.86
CA THR A 2 1.36 -16.43 -3.09
C THR A 2 2.13 -15.22 -2.58
N ASP A 3 3.27 -15.46 -1.93
CA ASP A 3 4.14 -14.39 -1.46
C ASP A 3 4.66 -13.54 -2.62
N LEU A 4 4.87 -12.26 -2.36
CA LEU A 4 5.52 -11.36 -3.30
C LEU A 4 6.99 -11.74 -3.41
N ARG A 5 7.43 -12.14 -4.61
CA ARG A 5 8.82 -12.51 -4.86
C ARG A 5 9.69 -11.27 -5.05
N LEU A 6 10.49 -10.98 -4.04
CA LEU A 6 11.46 -9.89 -4.08
C LEU A 6 12.85 -10.44 -4.33
N ARG A 7 13.62 -9.74 -5.18
CA ARG A 7 14.97 -10.12 -5.57
C ARG A 7 15.92 -8.92 -5.46
N LYS A 8 17.22 -9.21 -5.40
CA LYS A 8 18.28 -8.21 -5.45
C LYS A 8 18.12 -7.09 -4.44
N ARG A 9 17.69 -7.42 -3.23
CA ARG A 9 17.61 -6.45 -2.15
C ARG A 9 19.00 -5.91 -1.82
N HIS A 10 19.15 -4.60 -1.84
CA HIS A 10 20.41 -3.94 -1.58
C HIS A 10 20.20 -2.65 -0.81
N ARG A 11 21.25 -2.25 -0.09
CA ARG A 11 21.28 -1.00 0.66
C ARG A 11 21.42 0.17 -0.29
N LEU A 12 20.55 1.17 -0.15
CA LEU A 12 20.65 2.43 -0.88
C LEU A 12 21.75 3.33 -0.28
N ARG A 13 22.41 4.07 -1.15
CA ARG A 13 23.35 5.13 -0.78
C ARG A 13 22.58 6.40 -0.40
N GLN A 14 23.21 7.27 0.37
CA GLN A 14 22.60 8.51 0.85
C GLN A 14 22.02 9.37 -0.28
N LYS A 15 22.73 9.48 -1.39
CA LYS A 15 22.26 10.23 -2.56
C LYS A 15 20.98 9.65 -3.16
N GLU A 16 20.89 8.33 -3.27
CA GLU A 16 19.70 7.63 -3.77
C GLU A 16 18.52 7.81 -2.82
N ILE A 17 18.75 7.71 -1.52
CA ILE A 17 17.73 7.95 -0.48
C ILE A 17 17.18 9.37 -0.59
N ARG A 18 18.04 10.38 -0.69
CA ARG A 18 17.62 11.79 -0.86
C ARG A 18 16.76 11.97 -2.09
N HIS A 19 17.15 11.35 -3.19
CA HIS A 19 16.43 11.48 -4.46
C HIS A 19 15.02 10.89 -4.35
N ILE A 20 14.89 9.66 -3.85
CA ILE A 20 13.60 8.97 -3.71
C ILE A 20 12.72 9.68 -2.69
N ALA A 21 13.24 9.95 -1.49
CA ALA A 21 12.49 10.63 -0.44
C ALA A 21 12.10 12.06 -0.84
N GLY A 22 12.97 12.78 -1.53
CA GLY A 22 12.68 14.12 -2.01
C GLY A 22 11.55 14.17 -3.03
N GLN A 23 11.48 13.21 -3.94
CA GLN A 23 10.36 13.09 -4.89
C GLN A 23 9.05 12.78 -4.18
N ILE A 24 9.05 11.85 -3.24
CA ILE A 24 7.87 11.50 -2.43
C ILE A 24 7.39 12.72 -1.66
N ASP A 25 8.29 13.40 -0.97
CA ASP A 25 7.97 14.53 -0.09
C ASP A 25 7.37 15.71 -0.88
N GLN A 26 7.91 15.99 -2.05
CA GLN A 26 7.42 17.05 -2.91
C GLN A 26 6.03 16.75 -3.46
N VAL A 27 5.81 15.54 -3.96
CA VAL A 27 4.54 15.14 -4.57
C VAL A 27 3.43 15.02 -3.53
N LEU A 28 3.73 14.48 -2.36
CA LEU A 28 2.75 14.16 -1.33
C LEU A 28 2.58 15.22 -0.25
N GLY A 29 3.44 16.24 -0.23
CA GLY A 29 3.41 17.25 0.84
C GLY A 29 3.67 16.62 2.21
N THR A 30 4.72 15.85 2.33
CA THR A 30 5.09 15.12 3.54
C THR A 30 6.58 15.24 3.85
N LYS A 31 6.97 14.72 4.98
CA LYS A 31 8.36 14.43 5.35
C LYS A 31 8.47 12.94 5.61
N SER A 32 8.94 12.19 4.62
CA SER A 32 9.11 10.76 4.71
C SER A 32 10.46 10.37 5.32
N PHE A 33 11.07 9.32 4.83
CA PHE A 33 12.39 8.87 5.31
C PHE A 33 13.53 9.79 4.84
N SER A 34 14.68 9.64 5.47
CA SER A 34 15.85 10.48 5.24
C SER A 34 17.14 9.65 5.19
N GLU A 35 18.27 10.31 4.93
CA GLU A 35 19.60 9.70 4.86
C GLU A 35 20.04 9.01 6.17
N GLY A 36 19.44 9.40 7.30
CA GLY A 36 19.72 8.78 8.60
C GLY A 36 19.04 7.44 8.80
N ASP A 37 18.10 7.07 7.94
CA ASP A 37 17.38 5.82 8.01
C ASP A 37 18.12 4.70 7.26
N ILE A 38 17.84 3.47 7.63
CA ILE A 38 18.33 2.30 6.91
C ILE A 38 17.35 1.98 5.79
N VAL A 39 17.75 2.21 4.54
CA VAL A 39 16.88 2.09 3.37
C VAL A 39 17.44 1.07 2.40
N ASP A 40 16.65 0.07 2.09
CA ASP A 40 16.94 -0.96 1.09
C ASP A 40 15.92 -0.88 -0.05
N GLN A 41 16.34 -1.26 -1.24
CA GLN A 41 15.46 -1.44 -2.40
C GLN A 41 15.56 -2.88 -2.88
N ALA A 42 14.45 -3.45 -3.33
CA ALA A 42 14.39 -4.76 -3.93
C ALA A 42 13.52 -4.73 -5.19
N GLU A 43 13.85 -5.61 -6.14
CA GLU A 43 13.06 -5.79 -7.35
C GLU A 43 11.87 -6.70 -7.05
N GLY A 44 10.69 -6.27 -7.47
CA GLY A 44 9.48 -7.07 -7.46
C GLY A 44 8.98 -7.38 -8.87
N PRO A 45 7.97 -8.25 -9.02
CA PRO A 45 7.46 -8.65 -10.34
C PRO A 45 6.73 -7.52 -11.08
N GLU A 46 6.11 -6.61 -10.38
CA GLU A 46 5.35 -5.50 -10.97
C GLU A 46 5.98 -4.14 -10.70
N TYR A 47 6.66 -3.99 -9.59
CA TYR A 47 7.32 -2.76 -9.16
C TYR A 47 8.41 -3.07 -8.15
N ASP A 48 9.37 -2.18 -8.05
CA ASP A 48 10.37 -2.22 -6.99
C ASP A 48 9.76 -1.77 -5.67
N VAL A 49 10.30 -2.27 -4.57
CA VAL A 49 9.87 -1.92 -3.21
C VAL A 49 11.00 -1.30 -2.42
N VAL A 50 10.66 -0.44 -1.48
CA VAL A 50 11.61 0.27 -0.63
C VAL A 50 11.32 -0.04 0.83
N PHE A 51 12.31 -0.65 1.49
CA PHE A 51 12.28 -0.92 2.92
C PHE A 51 12.92 0.23 3.67
N VAL A 52 12.25 0.73 4.68
CA VAL A 52 12.79 1.72 5.60
C VAL A 52 12.79 1.13 7.00
N ASP A 53 13.97 0.98 7.59
CA ASP A 53 14.16 0.29 8.87
C ASP A 53 13.46 -1.08 8.95
N GLY A 54 13.52 -1.81 7.83
CA GLY A 54 12.97 -3.16 7.71
C GLY A 54 11.49 -3.26 7.34
N LYS A 55 10.79 -2.13 7.17
CA LYS A 55 9.37 -2.09 6.76
C LYS A 55 9.21 -1.56 5.34
N VAL A 56 8.27 -2.11 4.58
CA VAL A 56 7.97 -1.64 3.22
C VAL A 56 7.11 -0.38 3.30
N LEU A 57 7.75 0.78 3.26
CA LEU A 57 7.09 2.07 3.41
C LEU A 57 6.95 2.85 2.10
N ALA A 58 7.64 2.42 1.06
CA ALA A 58 7.55 3.02 -0.28
C ALA A 58 7.68 1.95 -1.36
N PHE A 59 7.31 2.30 -2.57
CA PHE A 59 7.43 1.45 -3.75
C PHE A 59 7.48 2.33 -5.00
N LEU A 60 7.76 1.72 -6.16
CA LEU A 60 7.96 2.46 -7.41
C LEU A 60 7.03 1.93 -8.52
N PRO A 61 5.71 2.15 -8.43
CA PRO A 61 4.80 1.77 -9.51
C PRO A 61 5.13 2.55 -10.80
N GLY A 62 5.38 1.82 -11.88
CA GLY A 62 5.82 2.46 -13.14
C GLY A 62 7.15 3.20 -13.05
N GLY A 63 7.97 2.88 -12.03
CA GLY A 63 9.25 3.55 -11.76
C GLY A 63 9.14 4.87 -11.00
N VAL A 64 7.95 5.28 -10.59
CA VAL A 64 7.71 6.53 -9.87
C VAL A 64 7.63 6.26 -8.38
N PRO A 65 8.48 6.90 -7.54
CA PRO A 65 8.43 6.71 -6.10
C PRO A 65 7.11 7.20 -5.48
N PHE A 66 6.54 6.37 -4.63
CA PHE A 66 5.30 6.68 -3.91
C PHE A 66 5.30 5.94 -2.56
N LEU A 67 4.51 6.40 -1.59
CA LEU A 67 4.35 5.68 -0.33
C LEU A 67 3.41 4.49 -0.50
N THR A 68 3.70 3.41 0.21
CA THR A 68 2.74 2.33 0.44
C THR A 68 1.68 2.78 1.45
N VAL A 69 0.62 1.99 1.62
CA VAL A 69 -0.37 2.28 2.67
C VAL A 69 0.30 2.37 4.05
N ARG A 70 1.27 1.51 4.36
CA ARG A 70 2.06 1.61 5.61
C ARG A 70 2.85 2.91 5.70
N GLY A 71 3.40 3.35 4.59
CA GLY A 71 4.08 4.64 4.53
C GLY A 71 3.15 5.80 4.81
N PHE A 72 1.94 5.81 4.27
CA PHE A 72 0.93 6.82 4.58
C PHE A 72 0.49 6.78 6.05
N LEU A 73 0.34 5.59 6.63
CA LEU A 73 0.02 5.44 8.05
C LEU A 73 1.12 6.00 8.94
N LYS A 74 2.38 5.86 8.54
CA LYS A 74 3.52 6.33 9.32
C LYS A 74 3.79 7.82 9.17
N TYR A 75 3.83 8.31 7.93
CA TYR A 75 4.28 9.68 7.65
C TYR A 75 3.14 10.67 7.46
N GLY A 76 1.97 10.20 7.02
CA GLY A 76 0.91 11.07 6.55
C GLY A 76 1.25 11.75 5.23
N ALA A 77 0.28 12.42 4.63
CA ALA A 77 0.46 13.23 3.43
C ALA A 77 -0.67 14.26 3.32
N SER A 78 -0.38 15.38 2.66
CA SER A 78 -1.35 16.46 2.47
C SER A 78 -1.86 16.61 1.04
N LYS A 79 -1.22 15.90 0.09
CA LYS A 79 -1.54 15.98 -1.35
C LYS A 79 -1.89 14.60 -1.91
N ARG A 80 -2.44 14.60 -3.11
CA ARG A 80 -2.79 13.41 -3.89
C ARG A 80 -3.81 12.48 -3.25
N PHE A 81 -4.60 12.98 -2.31
CA PHE A 81 -5.66 12.20 -1.65
C PHE A 81 -6.94 12.17 -2.47
N VAL A 82 -7.63 11.04 -2.40
CA VAL A 82 -9.02 10.84 -2.83
C VAL A 82 -9.78 10.28 -1.65
N THR A 83 -10.78 11.01 -1.20
CA THR A 83 -11.60 10.62 -0.05
C THR A 83 -12.88 9.95 -0.52
N VAL A 84 -13.16 8.77 0.00
CA VAL A 84 -14.34 7.98 -0.36
C VAL A 84 -15.33 7.89 0.79
N ASP A 85 -16.62 7.77 0.46
CA ASP A 85 -17.65 7.56 1.46
C ASP A 85 -17.54 6.18 2.13
N MET A 86 -18.22 6.01 3.27
CA MET A 86 -18.13 4.75 4.04
C MET A 86 -18.72 3.55 3.30
N GLY A 87 -19.66 3.78 2.37
CA GLY A 87 -20.20 2.72 1.53
C GLY A 87 -19.20 2.15 0.54
N ALA A 88 -18.23 2.95 0.10
CA ALA A 88 -17.17 2.53 -0.82
C ALA A 88 -15.99 1.83 -0.11
N VAL A 89 -15.80 2.07 1.19
CA VAL A 89 -14.61 1.64 1.94
C VAL A 89 -14.36 0.14 1.82
N LYS A 90 -15.36 -0.69 2.03
CA LYS A 90 -15.18 -2.15 1.99
C LYS A 90 -14.80 -2.66 0.60
N PHE A 91 -15.30 -2.04 -0.44
CA PHE A 91 -14.96 -2.43 -1.82
C PHE A 91 -13.53 -2.04 -2.14
N VAL A 92 -13.12 -0.84 -1.78
CA VAL A 92 -11.74 -0.36 -1.95
C VAL A 92 -10.78 -1.21 -1.13
N ALA A 93 -11.10 -1.50 0.11
CA ALA A 93 -10.29 -2.36 0.98
C ALA A 93 -10.18 -3.80 0.46
N ASN A 94 -11.11 -4.26 -0.37
CA ASN A 94 -11.06 -5.56 -1.03
C ASN A 94 -10.42 -5.52 -2.44
N GLY A 95 -9.87 -4.39 -2.85
CA GLY A 95 -9.12 -4.24 -4.09
C GLY A 95 -9.94 -3.77 -5.29
N ALA A 96 -11.20 -3.37 -5.09
CA ALA A 96 -11.98 -2.77 -6.16
C ALA A 96 -11.44 -1.39 -6.56
N ASP A 97 -11.63 -1.05 -7.83
CA ASP A 97 -11.37 0.29 -8.32
C ASP A 97 -12.35 1.29 -7.69
N VAL A 98 -11.92 2.54 -7.58
CA VAL A 98 -12.78 3.60 -7.03
C VAL A 98 -13.71 4.11 -8.13
N MET A 99 -15.00 4.09 -7.85
CA MET A 99 -16.04 4.61 -8.74
C MET A 99 -16.31 6.08 -8.42
N GLY A 100 -16.53 6.88 -9.47
CA GLY A 100 -16.73 8.32 -9.34
C GLY A 100 -17.77 8.75 -8.30
N PRO A 101 -18.98 8.13 -8.26
CA PRO A 101 -20.01 8.51 -7.29
C PRO A 101 -19.64 8.31 -5.82
N GLY A 102 -18.69 7.43 -5.51
CA GLY A 102 -18.21 7.19 -4.14
C GLY A 102 -17.20 8.22 -3.62
N ILE A 103 -16.74 9.14 -4.46
CA ILE A 103 -15.74 10.15 -4.10
C ILE A 103 -16.43 11.35 -3.48
N VAL A 104 -16.03 11.70 -2.26
CA VAL A 104 -16.60 12.85 -1.51
C VAL A 104 -15.61 13.99 -1.30
N GLY A 105 -14.35 13.78 -1.61
CA GLY A 105 -13.30 14.80 -1.56
C GLY A 105 -12.07 14.34 -2.32
N PHE A 106 -11.27 15.27 -2.77
CA PHE A 106 -10.05 14.98 -3.52
C PHE A 106 -9.12 16.19 -3.53
N ASP A 107 -7.85 15.94 -3.77
CA ASP A 107 -6.86 16.99 -4.02
C ASP A 107 -7.10 17.56 -5.44
N PRO A 108 -7.39 18.87 -5.57
CA PRO A 108 -7.66 19.47 -6.88
C PRO A 108 -6.46 19.49 -7.82
N SER A 109 -5.26 19.25 -7.34
CA SER A 109 -4.05 19.19 -8.17
C SER A 109 -3.88 17.86 -8.92
N ILE A 110 -4.76 16.88 -8.70
CA ILE A 110 -4.69 15.57 -9.36
C ILE A 110 -4.93 15.71 -10.86
N SER A 111 -4.03 15.12 -11.65
CA SER A 111 -4.16 14.98 -13.10
C SER A 111 -4.40 13.52 -13.47
N GLU A 112 -4.99 13.29 -14.64
CA GLU A 112 -5.12 11.95 -15.20
C GLU A 112 -3.74 11.26 -15.28
N GLY A 113 -3.66 10.01 -14.83
CA GLY A 113 -2.43 9.24 -14.79
C GLY A 113 -1.62 9.36 -13.51
N ASP A 114 -1.96 10.29 -12.62
CA ASP A 114 -1.26 10.47 -11.35
C ASP A 114 -1.49 9.29 -10.41
N LEU A 115 -0.45 8.95 -9.66
CA LEU A 115 -0.63 8.12 -8.46
C LEU A 115 -1.33 8.93 -7.37
N VAL A 116 -2.29 8.32 -6.74
CA VAL A 116 -3.10 8.90 -5.67
C VAL A 116 -3.24 7.90 -4.52
N TRP A 117 -3.57 8.38 -3.34
CA TRP A 117 -3.92 7.53 -2.21
C TRP A 117 -5.36 7.75 -1.80
N ILE A 118 -6.00 6.66 -1.37
CA ILE A 118 -7.42 6.62 -1.08
C ILE A 118 -7.58 6.53 0.43
N ARG A 119 -8.44 7.38 0.98
CA ARG A 119 -8.74 7.46 2.41
C ARG A 119 -10.25 7.49 2.67
N ASP A 120 -10.66 7.02 3.85
CA ASP A 120 -12.06 7.10 4.25
C ASP A 120 -12.43 8.52 4.73
N VAL A 121 -13.72 8.86 4.59
CA VAL A 121 -14.23 10.20 4.96
C VAL A 121 -14.31 10.39 6.47
N ARG A 122 -14.46 9.32 7.24
CA ARG A 122 -14.71 9.42 8.69
C ARG A 122 -13.44 9.68 9.48
N ASN A 123 -12.38 8.91 9.22
CA ASN A 123 -11.13 8.96 9.96
C ASN A 123 -9.95 9.44 9.12
N LEU A 124 -10.14 9.67 7.83
CA LEU A 124 -9.08 9.98 6.85
C LEU A 124 -7.97 8.93 6.85
N ARG A 125 -8.33 7.67 7.13
CA ARG A 125 -7.40 6.57 7.20
C ARG A 125 -7.01 6.09 5.80
N PRO A 126 -5.71 5.93 5.51
CA PRO A 126 -5.26 5.35 4.25
C PRO A 126 -5.78 3.93 4.06
N LEU A 127 -6.33 3.65 2.88
CA LEU A 127 -6.92 2.37 2.50
C LEU A 127 -6.17 1.71 1.34
N ALA A 128 -5.76 2.51 0.38
CA ALA A 128 -5.19 2.03 -0.88
C ALA A 128 -4.39 3.12 -1.58
N VAL A 129 -3.61 2.68 -2.55
CA VAL A 129 -2.95 3.51 -3.55
C VAL A 129 -3.52 3.14 -4.91
N GLY A 130 -3.74 4.11 -5.75
CA GLY A 130 -4.29 3.91 -7.08
C GLY A 130 -3.72 4.89 -8.10
N ARG A 131 -4.17 4.73 -9.33
CA ARG A 131 -3.84 5.62 -10.43
C ARG A 131 -5.11 6.32 -10.90
N ALA A 132 -5.09 7.64 -10.93
CA ALA A 132 -6.21 8.42 -11.43
C ALA A 132 -6.46 8.14 -12.91
N LEU A 133 -7.67 7.74 -13.23
CA LEU A 133 -8.11 7.50 -14.62
C LEU A 133 -8.71 8.74 -15.26
N VAL A 134 -9.00 9.75 -14.46
CA VAL A 134 -9.62 11.01 -14.86
C VAL A 134 -8.95 12.18 -14.16
N SER A 135 -9.16 13.38 -14.67
CA SER A 135 -8.68 14.61 -14.05
C SER A 135 -9.47 15.00 -12.80
N SER A 136 -8.93 15.91 -12.01
CA SER A 136 -9.64 16.47 -10.83
C SER A 136 -11.00 17.10 -11.19
N GLU A 137 -11.13 17.72 -12.36
CA GLU A 137 -12.40 18.27 -12.81
C GLU A 137 -13.47 17.18 -12.97
N ALA A 138 -13.11 16.05 -13.59
CA ALA A 138 -14.01 14.91 -13.72
C ALA A 138 -14.34 14.26 -12.37
N LEU A 139 -13.39 14.21 -11.43
CA LEU A 139 -13.64 13.77 -10.05
C LEU A 139 -14.71 14.64 -9.39
N GLY A 140 -14.63 15.94 -9.57
CA GLY A 140 -15.59 16.90 -9.01
C GLY A 140 -17.01 16.74 -9.57
N ARG A 141 -17.15 16.27 -10.81
CA ARG A 141 -18.46 16.00 -11.44
C ARG A 141 -19.08 14.68 -10.97
N LYS A 142 -18.36 13.85 -10.24
CA LYS A 142 -18.82 12.50 -9.80
C LYS A 142 -19.41 11.67 -10.93
N GLU A 143 -18.74 11.65 -12.06
CA GLU A 143 -19.17 10.89 -13.23
C GLU A 143 -19.23 9.40 -12.89
N LYS A 144 -20.20 8.70 -13.49
CA LYS A 144 -20.32 7.26 -13.38
C LYS A 144 -19.11 6.59 -14.02
N GLY A 145 -18.71 5.46 -13.46
CA GLY A 145 -17.60 4.66 -13.95
C GLY A 145 -16.36 4.74 -13.06
N LYS A 146 -15.31 4.10 -13.49
CA LYS A 146 -14.06 4.02 -12.75
C LYS A 146 -13.33 5.36 -12.78
N ALA A 147 -13.00 5.88 -11.62
CA ALA A 147 -12.25 7.12 -11.45
C ALA A 147 -10.79 6.87 -11.05
N VAL A 148 -10.52 5.83 -10.26
CA VAL A 148 -9.18 5.45 -9.82
C VAL A 148 -9.02 3.94 -9.95
N ALA A 149 -7.97 3.50 -10.65
CA ALA A 149 -7.59 2.10 -10.70
C ALA A 149 -6.77 1.72 -9.46
N SER A 150 -7.15 0.65 -8.78
CA SER A 150 -6.43 0.16 -7.61
C SER A 150 -5.06 -0.40 -7.99
N VAL A 151 -4.02 0.02 -7.29
CA VAL A 151 -2.64 -0.46 -7.46
C VAL A 151 -2.19 -1.28 -6.26
N HIS A 152 -2.49 -0.82 -5.06
CA HIS A 152 -2.07 -1.42 -3.80
C HIS A 152 -3.09 -1.10 -2.71
N ARG A 153 -3.31 -2.02 -1.79
CA ARG A 153 -4.29 -1.88 -0.72
C ARG A 153 -3.86 -2.58 0.55
N VAL A 154 -4.52 -2.27 1.65
CA VAL A 154 -4.41 -3.05 2.88
C VAL A 154 -4.73 -4.52 2.59
N GLY A 155 -3.87 -5.43 3.04
CA GLY A 155 -4.07 -6.86 2.94
C GLY A 155 -3.70 -7.48 1.59
N ASP A 156 -3.18 -6.73 0.63
CA ASP A 156 -2.64 -7.29 -0.59
C ASP A 156 -1.24 -7.91 -0.39
N ARG A 157 -0.63 -8.43 -1.46
CA ARG A 157 0.66 -9.10 -1.36
C ARG A 157 1.78 -8.18 -0.88
N LEU A 158 1.76 -6.91 -1.25
CA LEU A 158 2.73 -5.92 -0.79
C LEU A 158 2.57 -5.63 0.71
N TRP A 159 1.35 -5.45 1.16
CA TRP A 159 1.05 -5.29 2.59
C TRP A 159 1.53 -6.49 3.41
N MET A 160 1.33 -7.70 2.90
CA MET A 160 1.64 -8.95 3.61
C MET A 160 3.15 -9.21 3.76
N VAL A 161 4.01 -8.49 3.03
CA VAL A 161 5.47 -8.60 3.20
C VAL A 161 5.89 -8.30 4.64
N ASP A 162 5.24 -7.33 5.28
CA ASP A 162 5.56 -6.88 6.64
C ASP A 162 4.71 -7.56 7.73
N GLU A 163 3.71 -8.33 7.33
CA GLU A 163 2.93 -9.10 8.30
C GLU A 163 3.76 -10.28 8.81
N PRO A 164 3.67 -10.59 10.12
CA PRO A 164 4.28 -11.79 10.64
C PRO A 164 3.73 -12.98 9.85
N LYS A 165 4.61 -13.83 9.33
CA LYS A 165 4.18 -15.13 8.84
C LYS A 165 3.57 -15.83 10.03
N GLU A 166 2.32 -16.30 9.88
CA GLU A 166 1.80 -17.30 10.78
C GLU A 166 2.80 -18.44 10.71
N GLU A 167 3.56 -18.66 11.78
CA GLU A 167 4.22 -19.91 11.96
C GLU A 167 3.09 -20.93 11.91
N GLU A 168 3.07 -21.75 10.86
CA GLU A 168 2.36 -23.00 10.94
C GLU A 168 2.97 -23.67 12.17
N THR A 169 2.31 -23.52 13.32
CA THR A 169 2.52 -24.43 14.41
C THR A 169 2.13 -25.78 13.81
N GLU A 170 3.14 -26.54 13.37
CA GLU A 170 3.00 -27.96 13.33
C GLU A 170 2.55 -28.30 14.74
N GLU A 171 1.23 -28.41 14.93
CA GLU A 171 0.73 -29.17 16.03
C GLU A 171 1.42 -30.51 15.85
N GLU A 172 2.46 -30.73 16.63
CA GLU A 172 2.88 -32.08 16.93
C GLU A 172 1.60 -32.73 17.45
N VAL A 173 0.90 -33.38 16.54
CA VAL A 173 -0.06 -34.37 16.93
C VAL A 173 0.81 -35.41 17.62
N ASP A 174 0.89 -35.30 18.93
CA ASP A 174 1.41 -36.41 19.73
C ASP A 174 0.67 -37.65 19.19
N PRO A 175 1.39 -38.65 18.68
CA PRO A 175 0.74 -39.90 18.36
C PRO A 175 0.10 -40.32 19.66
N GLU A 176 -1.22 -40.19 19.74
CA GLU A 176 -1.95 -40.70 20.88
C GLU A 176 -1.39 -42.09 21.16
N GLU A 177 -0.87 -42.21 22.33
CA GLU A 177 -0.76 -43.55 22.91
C GLU A 177 -2.17 -44.11 22.81
N GLY A 178 -2.38 -44.92 21.80
CA GLY A 178 -3.57 -45.71 21.73
C GLY A 178 -3.67 -46.46 23.02
N GLY A 179 -4.45 -45.94 23.95
CA GLY A 179 -4.75 -46.67 25.15
C GLY A 179 -5.34 -47.98 24.74
N GLU A 180 -4.55 -48.97 24.74
CA GLU A 180 -5.07 -50.30 24.70
C GLU A 180 -5.75 -50.58 26.03
N ASP A 181 -7.01 -50.38 26.06
CA ASP A 181 -7.81 -51.16 26.96
C ASP A 181 -7.82 -52.57 26.42
N ALA A 182 -7.13 -53.42 27.05
CA ALA A 182 -7.34 -54.83 26.91
C ALA A 182 -8.54 -55.22 27.76
N PRO A 183 -9.71 -55.38 27.19
CA PRO A 183 -10.82 -55.97 27.92
C PRO A 183 -10.57 -57.42 28.09
N GLU A 184 -10.67 -57.89 29.29
CA GLU A 184 -10.93 -59.30 29.47
C GLU A 184 -12.34 -59.65 29.02
#